data_a21a91952b4868c35d9e3e6bf4c12a4c
#
_entry.id   a21a91952b4868c35d9e3e6bf4c12a4c
#
_cell.length_a   1.000
_cell.length_b   1.000
_cell.length_c   1.000
_cell.angle_alpha   90.00
_cell.angle_beta   90.00
_cell.angle_gamma   90.00
#
_symmetry.space_group_name_H-M   'P 1'
#
loop_
_entity.id
_entity.type
_entity.pdbx_description
1 polymer ?
#
loop_
_entity_poly.entity_id
_entity_poly.type
_entity_poly.pdbx_seq_one_letter_code
_entity_poly.pdbx_strand_id
1 'polypeptide(L)'
;MEQNQTTDDMQKRVDNFISQFEEGYFSPLSMLARFTEEIGELAREVNHVYGEKPKKKEEKENTIENELGDLFFVLLCFCNEQNINLSEAFDQTMSKIESRDKNRWTKKNNEEDFHE
;
A
#
# COMPACT_ATOMS: atom_id res chain seq x y z
N MET A 1 19.83 10.24 -6.04
CA MET A 1 19.03 9.60 -6.50
C MET A 1 17.67 9.98 -6.52
N GLU A 2 17.09 9.94 -7.52
CA GLU A 2 15.84 10.34 -7.71
C GLU A 2 14.86 9.54 -7.16
N GLN A 3 14.11 9.98 -6.37
CA GLN A 3 13.23 9.22 -5.70
C GLN A 3 11.82 9.52 -5.94
N ASN A 4 11.48 10.45 -6.81
CA ASN A 4 10.08 10.84 -7.00
C ASN A 4 9.39 9.98 -8.03
N GLN A 5 9.08 8.77 -7.64
CA GLN A 5 8.36 7.86 -8.51
C GLN A 5 6.87 8.10 -8.36
N THR A 6 6.15 8.19 -9.46
CA THR A 6 4.70 8.21 -9.42
C THR A 6 4.21 6.76 -9.27
N THR A 7 2.93 6.60 -8.97
CA THR A 7 2.36 5.26 -8.91
C THR A 7 2.44 4.58 -10.27
N ASP A 8 2.28 5.36 -11.35
CA ASP A 8 2.43 4.80 -12.68
C ASP A 8 3.85 4.28 -12.89
N ASP A 9 4.85 5.03 -12.43
CA ASP A 9 6.24 4.58 -12.51
C ASP A 9 6.43 3.30 -11.74
N MET A 10 5.83 3.20 -10.58
CA MET A 10 5.97 2.02 -9.73
C MET A 10 5.35 0.80 -10.39
N GLN A 11 4.16 0.97 -10.96
CA GLN A 11 3.52 -0.14 -11.66
C GLN A 11 4.36 -0.59 -12.86
N LYS A 12 4.93 0.35 -13.57
CA LYS A 12 5.76 0.03 -14.72
C LYS A 12 7.04 -0.68 -14.28
N ARG A 13 7.63 -0.25 -13.18
CA ARG A 13 8.85 -0.87 -12.68
C ARG A 13 8.59 -2.31 -12.27
N VAL A 14 7.46 -2.57 -11.61
CA VAL A 14 7.10 -3.92 -11.23
C VAL A 14 6.89 -4.78 -12.47
N ASP A 15 6.18 -4.24 -13.46
CA ASP A 15 5.90 -5.00 -14.66
C ASP A 15 7.17 -5.32 -15.44
N ASN A 16 8.10 -4.37 -15.48
CA ASN A 16 9.38 -4.62 -16.14
C ASN A 16 10.14 -5.76 -15.46
N PHE A 17 10.04 -5.83 -14.14
CA PHE A 17 10.72 -6.89 -13.42
C PHE A 17 10.03 -8.24 -13.63
N ILE A 18 8.73 -8.29 -13.49
CA ILE A 18 7.98 -9.55 -13.57
C ILE A 18 8.02 -10.12 -15.00
N SER A 19 7.98 -9.25 -16.00
CA SER A 19 7.90 -9.73 -17.37
C SER A 19 9.19 -10.38 -17.88
N GLN A 20 10.25 -10.35 -17.09
CA GLN A 20 11.47 -11.05 -17.45
C GLN A 20 11.33 -12.56 -17.28
N PHE A 21 10.35 -13.00 -16.53
CA PHE A 21 10.25 -14.40 -16.13
C PHE A 21 9.06 -15.07 -16.80
N GLU A 22 9.24 -16.34 -17.13
CA GLU A 22 8.18 -17.08 -17.82
C GLU A 22 6.95 -17.23 -16.96
N GLU A 23 7.13 -17.34 -15.66
CA GLU A 23 6.01 -17.53 -14.75
C GLU A 23 5.05 -16.37 -14.77
N GLY A 24 5.57 -15.15 -14.93
CA GLY A 24 4.72 -13.98 -14.95
C GLY A 24 4.03 -13.73 -13.62
N TYR A 25 2.89 -13.08 -13.69
CA TYR A 25 2.13 -12.81 -12.47
C TYR A 25 1.39 -14.05 -12.01
N PHE A 26 1.27 -14.21 -10.71
CA PHE A 26 0.49 -15.31 -10.17
C PHE A 26 -1.00 -15.05 -10.44
N SER A 27 -1.81 -16.06 -10.23
CA SER A 27 -3.25 -15.92 -10.44
C SER A 27 -3.84 -14.92 -9.44
N PRO A 28 -5.00 -14.34 -9.75
CA PRO A 28 -5.62 -13.38 -8.83
C PRO A 28 -5.86 -13.95 -7.44
N LEU A 29 -6.30 -15.20 -7.35
CA LEU A 29 -6.54 -15.79 -6.04
C LEU A 29 -5.25 -15.99 -5.26
N SER A 30 -4.18 -16.39 -5.94
CA SER A 30 -2.89 -16.54 -5.28
C SER A 30 -2.37 -15.22 -4.78
N MET A 31 -2.56 -14.15 -5.56
CA MET A 31 -2.10 -12.84 -5.15
C MET A 31 -2.93 -12.30 -4.00
N LEU A 32 -4.23 -12.60 -3.98
CA LEU A 32 -5.07 -12.18 -2.86
C LEU A 32 -4.63 -12.89 -1.58
N ALA A 33 -4.33 -14.18 -1.66
CA ALA A 33 -3.84 -14.92 -0.52
C ALA A 33 -2.52 -14.34 -0.04
N ARG A 34 -1.62 -14.00 -0.97
CA ARG A 34 -0.35 -13.42 -0.63
C ARG A 34 -0.54 -12.06 0.05
N PHE A 35 -1.49 -11.27 -0.46
CA PHE A 35 -1.78 -9.97 0.11
C PHE A 35 -2.23 -10.11 1.57
N THR A 36 -3.08 -11.11 1.83
CA THR A 36 -3.54 -11.37 3.19
C THR A 36 -2.38 -11.78 4.09
N GLU A 37 -1.46 -12.59 3.57
CA GLU A 37 -0.29 -12.97 4.34
C GLU A 37 0.58 -11.77 4.69
N GLU A 38 0.75 -10.84 3.74
CA GLU A 38 1.57 -9.67 4.00
C GLU A 38 0.92 -8.75 5.03
N ILE A 39 -0.41 -8.67 5.03
CA ILE A 39 -1.10 -7.92 6.06
C ILE A 39 -0.83 -8.53 7.43
N GLY A 40 -0.80 -9.86 7.49
CA GLY A 40 -0.47 -10.56 8.73
C GLY A 40 0.94 -10.27 9.20
N GLU A 41 1.89 -10.21 8.26
CA GLU A 41 3.27 -9.89 8.61
C GLU A 41 3.36 -8.46 9.15
N LEU A 42 2.63 -7.54 8.52
CA LEU A 42 2.60 -6.17 9.01
C LEU A 42 2.02 -6.11 10.41
N ALA A 43 0.92 -6.84 10.63
CA ALA A 43 0.30 -6.85 11.95
C ALA A 43 1.26 -7.39 13.00
N ARG A 44 2.06 -8.38 12.63
CA ARG A 44 3.03 -8.94 13.55
C ARG A 44 4.08 -7.90 13.94
N GLU A 45 4.59 -7.15 12.95
CA GLU A 45 5.58 -6.13 13.25
C GLU A 45 5.02 -5.01 14.11
N VAL A 46 3.80 -4.60 13.82
CA VAL A 46 3.16 -3.56 14.63
C VAL A 46 2.98 -4.05 16.07
N ASN A 47 2.63 -5.33 16.22
CA ASN A 47 2.45 -5.88 17.55
C ASN A 47 3.79 -6.00 18.30
N HIS A 48 4.88 -6.27 17.58
CA HIS A 48 6.20 -6.32 18.23
C HIS A 48 6.64 -4.93 18.70
N VAL A 49 6.30 -3.90 17.96
CA VAL A 49 6.72 -2.55 18.31
C VAL A 49 5.83 -1.93 19.39
N TYR A 50 4.53 -2.09 19.24
CA TYR A 50 3.57 -1.40 20.09
C TYR A 50 2.76 -2.29 21.02
N GLY A 51 2.79 -3.60 20.79
CA GLY A 51 2.01 -4.52 21.59
C GLY A 51 2.81 -5.11 22.72
N GLU A 52 2.30 -6.22 23.26
CA GLU A 52 2.93 -6.86 24.39
C GLU A 52 3.70 -8.09 24.03
N LYS A 53 3.83 -8.40 22.75
CA LYS A 53 4.52 -9.61 22.34
C LYS A 53 5.91 -9.28 21.82
N PRO A 54 6.95 -9.53 22.58
CA PRO A 54 8.30 -9.21 22.14
C PRO A 54 8.75 -10.16 21.05
N LYS A 55 9.66 -9.69 20.23
CA LYS A 55 10.21 -10.47 19.16
C LYS A 55 11.13 -11.55 19.73
N LYS A 56 11.03 -12.75 19.19
CA LYS A 56 11.90 -13.83 19.62
C LYS A 56 13.27 -13.65 18.99
N LYS A 57 14.27 -14.25 19.63
CA LYS A 57 15.63 -14.10 19.14
C LYS A 57 15.80 -14.65 17.73
N GLU A 58 15.14 -15.73 17.43
CA GLU A 58 15.31 -16.34 16.13
C GLU A 58 14.51 -15.67 15.04
N GLU A 59 13.69 -14.69 15.37
CA GLU A 59 12.92 -13.99 14.36
C GLU A 59 13.79 -12.96 13.67
N LYS A 60 13.56 -12.81 12.36
CA LYS A 60 14.34 -11.85 11.61
C LYS A 60 14.00 -10.45 12.04
N GLU A 61 14.97 -9.57 11.83
CA GLU A 61 14.74 -8.19 12.11
C GLU A 61 14.06 -7.55 10.93
N ASN A 62 12.77 -7.34 11.03
CA ASN A 62 12.01 -6.64 10.02
C ASN A 62 11.49 -5.38 10.63
N THR A 63 11.10 -4.45 9.80
CA THR A 63 10.55 -3.19 10.25
C THR A 63 9.16 -3.04 9.67
N ILE A 64 8.40 -2.12 10.23
CA ILE A 64 7.08 -1.81 9.69
C ILE A 64 7.22 -1.32 8.26
N GLU A 65 8.29 -0.55 7.97
CA GLU A 65 8.52 -0.07 6.61
C GLU A 65 8.74 -1.21 5.62
N ASN A 66 9.49 -2.24 6.05
CA ASN A 66 9.72 -3.39 5.17
C ASN A 66 8.42 -4.09 4.84
N GLU A 67 7.58 -4.27 5.86
CA GLU A 67 6.32 -4.96 5.64
C GLU A 67 5.36 -4.15 4.79
N LEU A 68 5.38 -2.82 4.96
CA LEU A 68 4.55 -1.98 4.10
C LEU A 68 5.02 -2.04 2.66
N GLY A 69 6.34 -2.06 2.45
CA GLY A 69 6.88 -2.20 1.11
C GLY A 69 6.46 -3.51 0.45
N ASP A 70 6.53 -4.61 1.22
CA ASP A 70 6.14 -5.91 0.70
C ASP A 70 4.65 -5.93 0.35
N LEU A 71 3.82 -5.35 1.22
CA LEU A 71 2.40 -5.29 0.99
C LEU A 71 2.09 -4.49 -0.27
N PHE A 72 2.76 -3.35 -0.41
CA PHE A 72 2.53 -2.48 -1.55
C PHE A 72 2.96 -3.15 -2.85
N PHE A 73 4.06 -3.90 -2.81
CA PHE A 73 4.53 -4.63 -3.99
C PHE A 73 3.46 -5.60 -4.46
N VAL A 74 2.87 -6.37 -3.56
CA VAL A 74 1.84 -7.33 -3.94
C VAL A 74 0.63 -6.61 -4.51
N LEU A 75 0.28 -5.46 -3.94
CA LEU A 75 -0.83 -4.66 -4.46
C LEU A 75 -0.55 -4.22 -5.89
N LEU A 76 0.68 -3.76 -6.16
CA LEU A 76 1.04 -3.33 -7.51
C LEU A 76 1.00 -4.50 -8.49
N CYS A 77 1.45 -5.68 -8.06
CA CYS A 77 1.38 -6.86 -8.90
C CYS A 77 -0.07 -7.18 -9.26
N PHE A 78 -0.96 -7.11 -8.27
CA PHE A 78 -2.36 -7.41 -8.51
C PHE A 78 -2.97 -6.41 -9.50
N CYS A 79 -2.66 -5.13 -9.31
CA CYS A 79 -3.16 -4.10 -10.22
C CYS A 79 -2.67 -4.35 -11.64
N ASN A 80 -1.40 -4.68 -11.79
CA ASN A 80 -0.85 -4.93 -13.12
C ASN A 80 -1.51 -6.13 -13.78
N GLU A 81 -1.70 -7.19 -13.02
CA GLU A 81 -2.29 -8.39 -13.57
C GLU A 81 -3.75 -8.13 -14.00
N GLN A 82 -4.44 -7.27 -13.28
CA GLN A 82 -5.82 -6.94 -13.58
C GLN A 82 -5.97 -5.76 -14.55
N ASN A 83 -4.87 -5.19 -15.00
CA ASN A 83 -4.86 -4.01 -15.86
C ASN A 83 -5.59 -2.83 -15.21
N ILE A 84 -5.35 -2.65 -13.92
CA ILE A 84 -5.92 -1.55 -13.17
C ILE A 84 -4.84 -0.50 -12.97
N ASN A 85 -5.19 0.76 -13.26
CA ASN A 85 -4.30 1.87 -12.97
C ASN A 85 -4.60 2.34 -11.55
N LEU A 86 -3.65 2.12 -10.65
CA LEU A 86 -3.87 2.39 -9.24
C LEU A 86 -4.01 3.88 -8.96
N SER A 87 -3.32 4.72 -9.73
CA SER A 87 -3.43 6.15 -9.56
C SER A 87 -4.86 6.62 -9.83
N GLU A 88 -5.47 6.09 -10.90
CA GLU A 88 -6.85 6.43 -11.22
C GLU A 88 -7.81 5.90 -10.17
N ALA A 89 -7.57 4.68 -9.70
CA ALA A 89 -8.43 4.11 -8.66
C ALA A 89 -8.36 4.95 -7.39
N PHE A 90 -7.16 5.40 -7.04
CA PHE A 90 -6.97 6.24 -5.88
C PHE A 90 -7.69 7.56 -6.03
N ASP A 91 -7.58 8.18 -7.21
CA ASP A 91 -8.20 9.46 -7.46
C ASP A 91 -9.73 9.36 -7.35
N GLN A 92 -10.29 8.28 -7.87
CA GLN A 92 -11.72 8.08 -7.77
C GLN A 92 -12.15 7.91 -6.31
N THR A 93 -11.36 7.18 -5.54
CA THR A 93 -11.66 6.97 -4.13
C THR A 93 -11.58 8.29 -3.36
N MET A 94 -10.53 9.09 -3.63
CA MET A 94 -10.39 10.35 -2.91
C MET A 94 -11.52 11.30 -3.24
N SER A 95 -11.90 11.39 -4.52
CA SER A 95 -13.00 12.26 -4.90
C SER A 95 -14.30 11.87 -4.19
N LYS A 96 -14.54 10.57 -4.08
CA LYS A 96 -15.72 10.07 -3.40
C LYS A 96 -15.68 10.42 -1.92
N ILE A 97 -14.56 10.19 -1.27
CA ILE A 97 -14.41 10.45 0.15
C ILE A 97 -14.51 11.94 0.44
N GLU A 98 -13.82 12.75 -0.37
CA GLU A 98 -13.83 14.19 -0.16
C GLU A 98 -15.22 14.77 -0.30
N SER A 99 -16.01 14.22 -1.21
CA SER A 99 -17.37 14.70 -1.42
C SER A 99 -18.31 14.17 -0.35
N ARG A 100 -18.23 12.88 -0.04
CA ARG A 100 -19.15 12.25 0.90
C ARG A 100 -18.95 12.72 2.32
N ASP A 101 -17.69 12.86 2.72
CA ASP A 101 -17.35 13.13 4.11
C ASP A 101 -16.91 14.53 4.42
N LYS A 102 -17.11 15.47 3.49
CA LYS A 102 -16.56 16.80 3.68
C LYS A 102 -17.10 17.52 4.90
N ASN A 103 -18.29 17.16 5.37
CA ASN A 103 -18.85 17.79 6.55
C ASN A 103 -19.00 16.79 7.71
N ARG A 104 -18.36 15.64 7.58
CA ARG A 104 -18.52 14.61 8.60
C ARG A 104 -17.71 14.87 9.85
N TRP A 105 -16.52 15.41 9.67
CA TRP A 105 -15.64 15.65 10.81
C TRP A 105 -15.52 17.13 11.07
N THR A 106 -15.07 17.49 12.25
CA THR A 106 -14.92 18.88 12.66
C THR A 106 -13.65 19.47 12.06
N LYS A 107 -13.82 20.51 11.25
CA LYS A 107 -12.68 21.13 10.61
C LYS A 107 -11.92 21.98 11.64
N LYS A 108 -10.62 22.04 11.48
CA LYS A 108 -9.80 22.85 12.35
C LYS A 108 -10.01 24.32 12.01
N ASN A 109 -9.93 25.16 13.06
CA ASN A 109 -9.99 26.60 12.86
C ASN A 109 -8.58 27.07 12.60
N ASN A 110 -8.38 27.85 11.55
CA ASN A 110 -7.08 28.46 11.33
C ASN A 110 -7.35 29.78 10.67
N GLU A 111 -6.31 30.55 10.39
CA GLU A 111 -6.49 31.88 9.86
C GLU A 111 -7.21 31.91 8.56
N GLU A 112 -7.00 30.89 7.74
CA GLU A 112 -7.64 30.84 6.47
C GLU A 112 -9.13 30.73 6.59
N ASP A 113 -9.59 30.07 7.65
CA ASP A 113 -11.01 29.90 7.84
C ASP A 113 -11.69 31.23 8.11
N PHE A 114 -10.96 32.18 8.59
CA PHE A 114 -11.58 33.46 8.93
C PHE A 114 -11.62 34.43 7.76
N HIS A 115 -11.03 34.08 6.67
CA HIS A 115 -11.01 34.97 5.54
C HIS A 115 -12.09 34.68 4.53
N GLU A 116 -12.91 33.69 4.82
CA GLU A 116 -13.96 33.36 3.92
C GLU A 116 -15.18 34.18 4.11
#